data_64c307f7b058fc5fec4c973c243cc8a5
#
_entry.id   64c307f7b058fc5fec4c973c243cc8a5
#
_cell.length_a   1.000
_cell.length_b   1.000
_cell.length_c   1.000
_cell.angle_alpha   90.00
_cell.angle_beta   90.00
_cell.angle_gamma   90.00
#
_symmetry.space_group_name_H-M   'P 1'
#
loop_
_entity.id
_entity.type
_entity.pdbx_description
1 polymer ?
#
loop_
_entity_poly.entity_id
_entity_poly.type
_entity_poly.pdbx_seq_one_letter_code
_entity_poly.pdbx_strand_id
1 'polypeptide(L)'
;EYVHYLNRTMPELTQVEQFALGYHDFLQSPLQPLMDNLESSTYEVFEKDSTKYALYEKAIHHALLDHTIGSEEMILEAAEKAQKRVKVYAIEKNPSAFVILQNKKAEIWGDKVTIVFSDMRFWKAPEKADILVSELLGSFGDNELSPECLDGAQKFLKSGGISIPASYTAFISPISSSKLYNEVAAYKDLAHFETPYVVMFQSASELAKPCQVWRFDHPNGNISVDENGNPINNYHNTRYSKVTFNIRESGILHGIAGYFESILYKDIILSIHPDTHSVDMFSWFPIFFPLRIPIYLPSNTKLDINFWRLTNSQKVWYEWCVDPSIQLGPETVSFGPSAIHNVLGRSSWI
;
A
#
# COMPACT_ATOMS: atom_id res chain seq x y z
N GLU A 1 0.76 -43.05 5.88
CA GLU A 1 2.17 -43.18 5.43
C GLU A 1 2.56 -42.09 4.42
N TYR A 2 1.76 -41.82 3.34
CA TYR A 2 2.09 -40.80 2.33
C TYR A 2 2.16 -39.37 2.89
N VAL A 3 1.21 -38.98 3.76
CA VAL A 3 1.25 -37.68 4.44
C VAL A 3 2.48 -37.53 5.33
N HIS A 4 2.89 -38.59 6.03
CA HIS A 4 4.12 -38.59 6.84
C HIS A 4 5.38 -38.50 5.95
N TYR A 5 5.35 -39.13 4.77
CA TYR A 5 6.44 -39.00 3.79
C TYR A 5 6.54 -37.57 3.29
N LEU A 6 5.43 -36.96 2.85
CA LEU A 6 5.39 -35.57 2.41
C LEU A 6 5.92 -34.61 3.48
N ASN A 7 5.47 -34.78 4.74
CA ASN A 7 5.92 -33.92 5.83
C ASN A 7 7.43 -34.05 6.12
N ARG A 8 8.04 -35.21 5.90
CA ARG A 8 9.48 -35.43 6.05
C ARG A 8 10.31 -34.93 4.88
N THR A 9 9.69 -34.81 3.71
CA THR A 9 10.36 -34.38 2.47
C THR A 9 10.08 -32.91 2.13
N MET A 10 9.26 -32.22 2.91
CA MET A 10 9.08 -30.78 2.78
C MET A 10 10.41 -30.06 3.04
N PRO A 11 10.80 -29.11 2.18
CA PRO A 11 11.94 -28.25 2.47
C PRO A 11 11.70 -27.46 3.76
N GLU A 12 12.76 -27.08 4.44
CA GLU A 12 12.66 -26.15 5.57
C GLU A 12 12.06 -24.83 5.09
N LEU A 13 11.20 -24.24 5.93
CA LEU A 13 10.58 -22.98 5.64
C LEU A 13 11.65 -21.87 5.58
N THR A 14 11.53 -21.00 4.61
CA THR A 14 12.31 -19.78 4.54
C THR A 14 11.99 -18.87 5.73
N GLN A 15 12.84 -17.88 5.99
CA GLN A 15 12.59 -16.89 7.07
C GLN A 15 11.26 -16.14 6.84
N VAL A 16 10.94 -15.82 5.59
CA VAL A 16 9.69 -15.17 5.19
C VAL A 16 8.49 -16.05 5.49
N GLU A 17 8.55 -17.33 5.11
CA GLU A 17 7.48 -18.31 5.39
C GLU A 17 7.31 -18.55 6.89
N GLN A 18 8.40 -18.61 7.65
CA GLN A 18 8.35 -18.74 9.12
C GLN A 18 7.70 -17.50 9.76
N PHE A 19 8.04 -16.30 9.28
CA PHE A 19 7.40 -15.05 9.73
C PHE A 19 5.91 -15.04 9.40
N ALA A 20 5.52 -15.44 8.19
CA ALA A 20 4.15 -15.43 7.71
C ALA A 20 3.23 -16.44 8.41
N LEU A 21 3.78 -17.53 8.96
CA LEU A 21 2.97 -18.62 9.58
C LEU A 21 1.98 -18.13 10.64
N GLY A 22 2.38 -17.16 11.47
CA GLY A 22 1.53 -16.60 12.52
C GLY A 22 0.42 -15.68 12.03
N TYR A 23 0.49 -15.27 10.76
CA TYR A 23 -0.40 -14.28 10.16
C TYR A 23 -1.36 -14.85 9.12
N HIS A 24 -1.25 -16.14 8.81
CA HIS A 24 -2.08 -16.79 7.80
C HIS A 24 -3.57 -16.70 8.14
N ASP A 25 -4.34 -16.05 7.24
CA ASP A 25 -5.78 -15.82 7.36
C ASP A 25 -6.19 -15.08 8.64
N PHE A 26 -5.28 -14.36 9.27
CA PHE A 26 -5.55 -13.54 10.45
C PHE A 26 -5.92 -12.12 10.02
N LEU A 27 -7.12 -11.66 10.47
CA LEU A 27 -7.63 -10.33 10.13
C LEU A 27 -6.95 -9.26 10.99
N GLN A 28 -6.22 -8.35 10.36
CA GLN A 28 -5.57 -7.22 11.01
C GLN A 28 -6.18 -5.90 10.52
N SER A 29 -6.39 -4.97 11.43
CA SER A 29 -6.75 -3.61 11.02
C SER A 29 -5.56 -2.97 10.31
N PRO A 30 -5.79 -2.26 9.18
CA PRO A 30 -4.73 -1.50 8.53
C PRO A 30 -4.12 -0.48 9.50
N LEU A 31 -2.81 -0.28 9.43
CA LEU A 31 -2.12 0.76 10.18
C LEU A 31 -2.56 2.15 9.69
N GLN A 32 -2.52 3.12 10.59
CA GLN A 32 -2.82 4.53 10.32
C GLN A 32 -1.67 5.43 10.81
N PRO A 33 -0.48 5.34 10.21
CA PRO A 33 0.72 6.01 10.73
C PRO A 33 0.62 7.54 10.67
N LEU A 34 -0.28 8.08 9.85
CA LEU A 34 -0.49 9.52 9.81
C LEU A 34 -1.27 10.04 11.04
N MET A 35 -2.27 9.30 11.49
CA MET A 35 -3.05 9.63 12.67
C MET A 35 -2.35 9.16 13.97
N ASP A 36 -1.87 7.92 13.98
CA ASP A 36 -1.31 7.27 15.16
C ASP A 36 0.22 7.42 15.22
N ASN A 37 0.77 7.34 16.42
CA ASN A 37 2.20 7.20 16.64
C ASN A 37 2.49 5.71 16.85
N LEU A 38 3.06 5.06 15.84
CA LEU A 38 3.43 3.65 15.93
C LEU A 38 4.53 3.45 16.98
N GLU A 39 4.48 2.30 17.67
CA GLU A 39 5.49 1.92 18.66
C GLU A 39 6.82 1.56 17.99
N SER A 40 7.93 1.73 18.72
CA SER A 40 9.27 1.39 18.23
C SER A 40 9.40 -0.06 17.78
N SER A 41 8.70 -0.98 18.46
CA SER A 41 8.65 -2.41 18.09
C SER A 41 8.09 -2.67 16.69
N THR A 42 7.18 -1.82 16.22
CA THR A 42 6.64 -1.91 14.85
C THR A 42 7.73 -1.57 13.82
N TYR A 43 8.50 -0.52 14.06
CA TYR A 43 9.63 -0.15 13.18
C TYR A 43 10.73 -1.23 13.18
N GLU A 44 11.03 -1.86 14.33
CA GLU A 44 11.99 -2.97 14.42
C GLU A 44 11.57 -4.17 13.54
N VAL A 45 10.26 -4.41 13.38
CA VAL A 45 9.75 -5.44 12.46
C VAL A 45 9.96 -5.01 11.01
N PHE A 46 9.65 -3.76 10.67
CA PHE A 46 9.85 -3.24 9.30
C PHE A 46 11.31 -3.24 8.87
N GLU A 47 12.22 -2.94 9.80
CA GLU A 47 13.68 -2.94 9.55
C GLU A 47 14.26 -4.34 9.20
N LYS A 48 13.55 -5.42 9.49
CA LYS A 48 13.98 -6.79 9.16
C LYS A 48 13.83 -7.15 7.69
N ASP A 49 13.03 -6.40 6.92
CA ASP A 49 12.83 -6.65 5.49
C ASP A 49 13.96 -6.06 4.65
N SER A 50 15.00 -6.84 4.47
CA SER A 50 16.18 -6.43 3.69
C SER A 50 15.86 -6.15 2.21
N THR A 51 14.87 -6.85 1.62
CA THR A 51 14.49 -6.69 0.22
C THR A 51 13.91 -5.30 -0.05
N LYS A 52 13.02 -4.82 0.82
CA LYS A 52 12.47 -3.47 0.72
C LYS A 52 13.58 -2.43 0.71
N TYR A 53 14.46 -2.47 1.68
CA TYR A 53 15.55 -1.48 1.80
C TYR A 53 16.55 -1.56 0.63
N ALA A 54 16.88 -2.77 0.15
CA ALA A 54 17.76 -2.93 -1.01
C ALA A 54 17.15 -2.34 -2.29
N LEU A 55 15.83 -2.46 -2.49
CA LEU A 55 15.15 -1.86 -3.63
C LEU A 55 15.14 -0.32 -3.52
N TYR A 56 14.87 0.25 -2.35
CA TYR A 56 14.96 1.69 -2.13
C TYR A 56 16.38 2.21 -2.33
N GLU A 57 17.41 1.54 -1.76
CA GLU A 57 18.81 1.89 -1.96
C GLU A 57 19.17 1.91 -3.45
N LYS A 58 18.77 0.88 -4.19
CA LYS A 58 19.01 0.79 -5.64
C LYS A 58 18.33 1.94 -6.39
N ALA A 59 17.07 2.27 -6.04
CA ALA A 59 16.34 3.37 -6.66
C ALA A 59 17.04 4.71 -6.43
N ILE A 60 17.44 4.96 -5.19
CA ILE A 60 18.15 6.18 -4.80
C ILE A 60 19.52 6.25 -5.49
N HIS A 61 20.26 5.15 -5.53
CA HIS A 61 21.56 5.10 -6.22
C HIS A 61 21.43 5.48 -7.70
N HIS A 62 20.43 4.93 -8.42
CA HIS A 62 20.17 5.30 -9.82
C HIS A 62 19.74 6.76 -9.95
N ALA A 63 18.89 7.25 -9.07
CA ALA A 63 18.49 8.66 -9.06
C ALA A 63 19.68 9.59 -8.82
N LEU A 64 20.62 9.22 -7.94
CA LEU A 64 21.85 9.98 -7.68
C LEU A 64 22.84 9.95 -8.84
N LEU A 65 22.89 8.88 -9.63
CA LEU A 65 23.70 8.82 -10.85
C LEU A 65 23.15 9.75 -11.93
N ASP A 66 21.81 9.81 -12.06
CA ASP A 66 21.17 10.64 -13.08
C ASP A 66 21.12 12.12 -12.66
N HIS A 67 20.97 12.39 -11.37
CA HIS A 67 20.91 13.74 -10.82
C HIS A 67 21.91 13.89 -9.68
N THR A 68 22.37 15.10 -9.45
CA THR A 68 23.31 15.35 -8.37
C THR A 68 22.53 15.64 -7.10
N ILE A 69 22.71 14.78 -6.07
CA ILE A 69 22.46 15.03 -4.64
C ILE A 69 21.10 14.59 -4.05
N GLY A 70 21.15 13.77 -2.98
CA GLY A 70 20.17 13.58 -1.98
C GLY A 70 20.18 12.70 -0.87
N SER A 71 19.88 12.18 0.10
CA SER A 71 19.45 12.08 1.48
C SER A 71 19.47 10.71 2.20
N GLU A 72 19.53 10.66 3.51
CA GLU A 72 19.52 9.63 4.60
C GLU A 72 20.34 8.32 4.48
N GLU A 73 20.19 7.34 5.41
CA GLU A 73 21.15 6.23 5.61
C GLU A 73 21.29 5.35 4.36
N MET A 74 20.20 4.88 3.79
CA MET A 74 20.20 4.20 2.48
C MET A 74 20.83 5.08 1.40
N ILE A 75 20.71 6.37 1.54
CA ILE A 75 21.21 7.34 0.62
C ILE A 75 22.65 7.72 0.96
N LEU A 76 23.06 7.66 2.20
CA LEU A 76 24.50 7.80 2.51
C LEU A 76 25.27 6.64 1.89
N GLU A 77 24.78 5.42 1.97
CA GLU A 77 25.36 4.27 1.28
C GLU A 77 25.25 4.40 -0.26
N ALA A 78 24.09 4.77 -0.76
CA ALA A 78 23.88 5.01 -2.18
C ALA A 78 24.73 6.18 -2.69
N ALA A 79 24.89 7.26 -1.90
CA ALA A 79 25.74 8.39 -2.20
C ALA A 79 27.21 8.03 -2.17
N GLU A 80 27.65 7.21 -1.23
CA GLU A 80 29.00 6.69 -1.16
C GLU A 80 29.31 5.81 -2.37
N LYS A 81 28.41 4.87 -2.71
CA LYS A 81 28.48 4.06 -3.92
C LYS A 81 28.47 4.91 -5.19
N ALA A 82 27.66 5.97 -5.24
CA ALA A 82 27.60 6.90 -6.38
C ALA A 82 28.74 7.95 -6.35
N GLN A 83 29.58 7.98 -5.32
CA GLN A 83 30.62 8.99 -5.11
C GLN A 83 30.09 10.43 -5.12
N LYS A 84 28.91 10.66 -4.51
CA LYS A 84 28.25 11.96 -4.41
C LYS A 84 28.28 12.51 -2.99
N ARG A 85 28.38 13.83 -2.87
CA ARG A 85 28.11 14.54 -1.61
C ARG A 85 26.63 14.88 -1.54
N VAL A 86 26.01 14.55 -0.43
CA VAL A 86 24.58 14.75 -0.19
C VAL A 86 24.35 15.56 1.08
N LYS A 87 23.31 16.35 1.09
CA LYS A 87 22.79 17.06 2.25
C LYS A 87 21.41 16.49 2.57
N VAL A 88 21.25 15.99 3.78
CA VAL A 88 20.12 15.15 4.18
C VAL A 88 19.23 15.86 5.19
N TYR A 89 17.93 15.83 4.96
CA TYR A 89 16.91 16.22 5.91
C TYR A 89 16.00 15.04 6.19
N ALA A 90 16.02 14.52 7.43
CA ALA A 90 15.12 13.50 7.94
C ALA A 90 13.94 14.16 8.64
N ILE A 91 12.75 14.07 8.06
CA ILE A 91 11.54 14.67 8.61
C ILE A 91 10.70 13.56 9.23
N GLU A 92 10.50 13.62 10.54
CA GLU A 92 9.76 12.63 11.30
C GLU A 92 8.77 13.30 12.26
N LYS A 93 7.49 12.87 12.21
CA LYS A 93 6.45 13.36 13.11
C LYS A 93 6.24 12.50 14.35
N ASN A 94 6.59 11.20 14.27
CA ASN A 94 6.42 10.27 15.38
C ASN A 94 7.53 10.50 16.43
N PRO A 95 7.16 10.86 17.68
CA PRO A 95 8.16 11.09 18.74
C PRO A 95 9.06 9.88 19.00
N SER A 96 8.52 8.66 18.92
CA SER A 96 9.29 7.42 19.15
C SER A 96 10.34 7.21 18.06
N ALA A 97 9.96 7.35 16.79
CA ALA A 97 10.90 7.25 15.68
C ALA A 97 11.90 8.40 15.68
N PHE A 98 11.49 9.62 16.03
CA PHE A 98 12.38 10.77 16.15
C PHE A 98 13.53 10.52 17.15
N VAL A 99 13.24 9.90 18.30
CA VAL A 99 14.26 9.53 19.28
C VAL A 99 15.25 8.51 18.70
N ILE A 100 14.76 7.51 17.95
CA ILE A 100 15.63 6.53 17.29
C ILE A 100 16.56 7.23 16.30
N LEU A 101 16.03 8.14 15.47
CA LEU A 101 16.84 8.91 14.54
C LEU A 101 17.90 9.77 15.22
N GLN A 102 17.57 10.40 16.36
CA GLN A 102 18.55 11.16 17.15
C GLN A 102 19.68 10.29 17.68
N ASN A 103 19.39 9.07 18.13
CA ASN A 103 20.41 8.12 18.56
C ASN A 103 21.30 7.70 17.38
N LYS A 104 20.72 7.35 16.23
CA LYS A 104 21.47 7.02 15.01
C LYS A 104 22.35 8.20 14.55
N LYS A 105 21.84 9.43 14.65
CA LYS A 105 22.62 10.63 14.36
C LYS A 105 23.85 10.75 15.30
N ALA A 106 23.65 10.55 16.60
CA ALA A 106 24.73 10.66 17.58
C ALA A 106 25.78 9.57 17.41
N GLU A 107 25.38 8.36 17.08
CA GLU A 107 26.25 7.19 17.02
C GLU A 107 26.91 6.99 15.63
N ILE A 108 26.20 7.28 14.53
CA ILE A 108 26.58 6.85 13.19
C ILE A 108 26.70 8.02 12.22
N TRP A 109 25.66 8.87 12.11
CA TRP A 109 25.56 9.82 11.00
C TRP A 109 26.27 11.15 11.21
N GLY A 110 26.40 11.57 12.48
CA GLY A 110 26.99 12.86 12.82
C GLY A 110 26.25 14.03 12.14
N ASP A 111 27.02 14.93 11.55
CA ASP A 111 26.49 16.12 10.87
C ASP A 111 26.04 15.87 9.42
N LYS A 112 26.13 14.61 8.93
CA LYS A 112 25.68 14.27 7.58
C LYS A 112 24.18 14.38 7.41
N VAL A 113 23.40 14.20 8.50
CA VAL A 113 21.94 14.20 8.51
C VAL A 113 21.40 15.29 9.44
N THR A 114 20.47 16.09 8.94
CA THR A 114 19.69 17.04 9.74
C THR A 114 18.33 16.43 10.04
N ILE A 115 18.05 16.12 11.33
CA ILE A 115 16.77 15.54 11.74
C ILE A 115 15.82 16.66 12.14
N VAL A 116 14.59 16.58 11.64
CA VAL A 116 13.54 17.57 11.84
C VAL A 116 12.31 16.91 12.44
N PHE A 117 11.90 17.34 13.63
CA PHE A 117 10.66 16.90 14.26
C PHE A 117 9.49 17.71 13.69
N SER A 118 8.82 17.18 12.68
CA SER A 118 7.71 17.84 12.00
C SER A 118 6.91 16.86 11.16
N ASP A 119 5.66 17.19 10.89
CA ASP A 119 4.92 16.59 9.79
C ASP A 119 5.43 17.17 8.46
N MET A 120 5.74 16.29 7.50
CA MET A 120 6.27 16.70 6.19
C MET A 120 5.34 17.65 5.44
N ARG A 121 4.04 17.58 5.65
CA ARG A 121 3.05 18.45 4.99
C ARG A 121 3.18 19.90 5.43
N PHE A 122 3.62 20.14 6.67
CA PHE A 122 3.67 21.47 7.28
C PHE A 122 5.08 22.01 7.50
N TRP A 123 6.10 21.19 7.33
CA TRP A 123 7.49 21.63 7.45
C TRP A 123 7.79 22.76 6.47
N LYS A 124 8.66 23.70 6.89
CA LYS A 124 9.20 24.77 6.05
C LYS A 124 10.66 24.45 5.76
N ALA A 125 10.91 23.91 4.59
CA ALA A 125 12.26 23.57 4.17
C ALA A 125 13.10 24.84 3.99
N PRO A 126 14.36 24.87 4.45
CA PRO A 126 15.26 25.99 4.26
C PRO A 126 15.70 26.16 2.78
N GLU A 127 15.59 25.10 2.00
CA GLU A 127 15.94 25.05 0.59
C GLU A 127 15.12 23.96 -0.14
N LYS A 128 15.10 23.99 -1.47
CA LYS A 128 14.45 22.96 -2.29
C LYS A 128 15.34 21.73 -2.43
N ALA A 129 14.73 20.55 -2.40
CA ALA A 129 15.37 19.26 -2.58
C ALA A 129 15.42 18.84 -4.06
N ASP A 130 16.43 18.09 -4.43
CA ASP A 130 16.54 17.43 -5.74
C ASP A 130 15.76 16.13 -5.76
N ILE A 131 15.75 15.41 -4.64
CA ILE A 131 15.08 14.11 -4.48
C ILE A 131 14.28 14.12 -3.18
N LEU A 132 13.06 13.65 -3.24
CA LEU A 132 12.18 13.34 -2.11
C LEU A 132 12.04 11.82 -2.01
N VAL A 133 12.42 11.24 -0.89
CA VAL A 133 12.26 9.80 -0.62
C VAL A 133 11.27 9.62 0.50
N SER A 134 10.35 8.69 0.31
CA SER A 134 9.37 8.32 1.35
C SER A 134 9.05 6.83 1.31
N GLU A 135 8.78 6.27 2.48
CA GLU A 135 8.19 4.94 2.62
C GLU A 135 6.89 5.09 3.42
N LEU A 136 5.79 5.31 2.69
CA LEU A 136 4.45 5.63 3.19
C LEU A 136 3.39 4.76 2.51
N LEU A 137 3.80 3.60 1.97
CA LEU A 137 2.91 2.71 1.25
C LEU A 137 2.21 1.77 2.24
N GLY A 138 0.91 1.59 2.07
CA GLY A 138 0.17 0.55 2.74
C GLY A 138 -0.14 -0.63 1.81
N SER A 139 -0.84 -1.63 2.31
CA SER A 139 -1.21 -2.87 1.59
C SER A 139 -1.99 -2.66 0.29
N PHE A 140 -2.57 -1.48 0.07
CA PHE A 140 -3.26 -1.07 -1.15
C PHE A 140 -2.54 0.10 -1.87
N GLY A 141 -1.31 0.37 -1.44
CA GLY A 141 -0.48 1.48 -1.90
C GLY A 141 -0.84 2.80 -1.22
N ASP A 142 -2.06 3.25 -1.34
CA ASP A 142 -2.52 4.57 -0.89
C ASP A 142 -3.31 4.58 0.44
N ASN A 143 -3.50 3.43 1.08
CA ASN A 143 -4.34 3.31 2.27
C ASN A 143 -3.72 3.88 3.56
N GLU A 144 -2.43 4.19 3.56
CA GLU A 144 -1.74 4.89 4.65
C GLU A 144 -1.53 6.38 4.36
N LEU A 145 -2.28 6.92 3.40
CA LEU A 145 -2.34 8.33 3.02
C LEU A 145 -1.04 8.88 2.38
N SER A 146 -0.31 8.00 1.69
CA SER A 146 0.85 8.39 0.88
C SER A 146 0.54 9.53 -0.11
N PRO A 147 -0.60 9.54 -0.85
CA PRO A 147 -0.92 10.67 -1.75
C PRO A 147 -0.98 12.00 -1.01
N GLU A 148 -1.69 12.06 0.12
CA GLU A 148 -1.89 13.27 0.92
C GLU A 148 -0.58 13.80 1.50
N CYS A 149 0.29 12.90 1.94
CA CYS A 149 1.61 13.25 2.48
C CYS A 149 2.52 13.80 1.38
N LEU A 150 2.59 13.11 0.25
CA LEU A 150 3.47 13.48 -0.85
C LEU A 150 2.99 14.75 -1.57
N ASP A 151 1.69 14.96 -1.69
CA ASP A 151 1.13 16.20 -2.22
C ASP A 151 1.53 17.42 -1.37
N GLY A 152 1.51 17.26 -0.03
CA GLY A 152 1.97 18.29 0.88
C GLY A 152 3.49 18.50 0.85
N ALA A 153 4.27 17.45 0.61
CA ALA A 153 5.73 17.49 0.60
C ALA A 153 6.32 17.93 -0.75
N GLN A 154 5.64 17.72 -1.87
CA GLN A 154 6.18 18.06 -3.20
C GLN A 154 6.54 19.54 -3.38
N LYS A 155 6.00 20.44 -2.53
CA LYS A 155 6.41 21.84 -2.49
C LYS A 155 7.89 22.03 -2.17
N PHE A 156 8.55 21.02 -1.58
CA PHE A 156 9.99 21.05 -1.28
C PHE A 156 10.84 20.68 -2.49
N LEU A 157 10.27 20.01 -3.51
CA LEU A 157 11.04 19.64 -4.69
C LEU A 157 11.37 20.84 -5.57
N LYS A 158 12.54 20.81 -6.18
CA LYS A 158 12.89 21.66 -7.31
C LYS A 158 12.01 21.33 -8.52
N SER A 159 11.94 22.20 -9.47
CA SER A 159 11.37 21.88 -10.78
C SER A 159 12.18 20.76 -11.44
N GLY A 160 11.50 19.67 -11.82
CA GLY A 160 12.15 18.46 -12.33
C GLY A 160 12.78 17.57 -11.26
N GLY A 161 12.55 17.86 -9.97
CA GLY A 161 13.00 17.01 -8.87
C GLY A 161 12.31 15.64 -8.87
N ILE A 162 12.97 14.65 -8.29
CA ILE A 162 12.54 13.24 -8.28
C ILE A 162 11.78 12.92 -7.01
N SER A 163 10.66 12.19 -7.14
CA SER A 163 10.01 11.50 -6.02
C SER A 163 10.32 10.00 -6.07
N ILE A 164 10.67 9.41 -4.94
CA ILE A 164 10.79 7.97 -4.73
C ILE A 164 9.85 7.61 -3.57
N PRO A 165 8.76 6.86 -3.85
CA PRO A 165 8.35 6.30 -5.13
C PRO A 165 7.92 7.35 -6.15
N ALA A 166 8.13 7.04 -7.43
CA ALA A 166 7.64 7.84 -8.55
C ALA A 166 6.14 7.61 -8.81
N SER A 167 5.64 6.41 -8.48
CA SER A 167 4.21 6.08 -8.59
C SER A 167 3.88 4.77 -7.89
N TYR A 168 2.60 4.56 -7.63
CA TYR A 168 2.08 3.25 -7.23
C TYR A 168 0.67 3.04 -7.78
N THR A 169 0.38 1.77 -8.05
CA THR A 169 -0.86 1.31 -8.68
C THR A 169 -1.54 0.31 -7.74
N ALA A 170 -2.83 0.49 -7.49
CA ALA A 170 -3.66 -0.44 -6.75
C ALA A 170 -4.31 -1.45 -7.70
N PHE A 171 -4.41 -2.70 -7.27
CA PHE A 171 -5.03 -3.80 -7.99
C PHE A 171 -6.05 -4.51 -7.13
N ILE A 172 -7.12 -5.05 -7.73
CA ILE A 172 -8.11 -5.86 -7.04
C ILE A 172 -8.34 -7.19 -7.77
N SER A 173 -8.70 -8.22 -6.99
CA SER A 173 -9.13 -9.53 -7.49
C SER A 173 -10.34 -10.03 -6.69
N PRO A 174 -11.38 -10.59 -7.34
CA PRO A 174 -12.46 -11.27 -6.63
C PRO A 174 -11.96 -12.57 -6.04
N ILE A 175 -12.23 -12.83 -4.74
CA ILE A 175 -11.76 -14.01 -4.04
C ILE A 175 -12.86 -14.85 -3.39
N SER A 176 -12.59 -16.14 -3.31
CA SER A 176 -13.37 -17.13 -2.54
C SER A 176 -12.57 -17.52 -1.30
N SER A 177 -13.10 -17.23 -0.11
CA SER A 177 -12.56 -17.68 1.17
C SER A 177 -13.66 -17.75 2.23
N SER A 178 -14.21 -18.93 2.44
CA SER A 178 -15.20 -19.15 3.50
C SER A 178 -14.60 -18.94 4.90
N LYS A 179 -13.30 -19.17 5.07
CA LYS A 179 -12.61 -18.94 6.35
C LYS A 179 -12.62 -17.45 6.70
N LEU A 180 -12.12 -16.59 5.82
CA LEU A 180 -12.10 -15.14 6.06
C LEU A 180 -13.50 -14.57 6.27
N TYR A 181 -14.48 -15.03 5.47
CA TYR A 181 -15.86 -14.63 5.65
C TYR A 181 -16.38 -14.98 7.05
N ASN A 182 -16.14 -16.22 7.52
CA ASN A 182 -16.59 -16.66 8.82
C ASN A 182 -15.87 -15.92 9.96
N GLU A 183 -14.59 -15.59 9.82
CA GLU A 183 -13.85 -14.77 10.79
C GLU A 183 -14.48 -13.36 10.91
N VAL A 184 -14.84 -12.71 9.79
CA VAL A 184 -15.56 -11.43 9.85
C VAL A 184 -16.94 -11.61 10.46
N ALA A 185 -17.70 -12.65 10.08
CA ALA A 185 -19.04 -12.93 10.60
C ALA A 185 -19.05 -13.26 12.11
N ALA A 186 -17.94 -13.80 12.64
CA ALA A 186 -17.82 -14.16 14.05
C ALA A 186 -17.89 -12.95 15.01
N TYR A 187 -17.59 -11.76 14.52
CA TYR A 187 -17.78 -10.53 15.30
C TYR A 187 -19.24 -10.20 15.59
N LYS A 188 -20.20 -10.78 14.82
CA LYS A 188 -21.66 -10.55 14.96
C LYS A 188 -22.06 -9.08 14.88
N ASP A 189 -21.26 -8.26 14.24
CA ASP A 189 -21.50 -6.84 13.98
C ASP A 189 -21.24 -6.56 12.49
N LEU A 190 -22.27 -6.05 11.80
CA LEU A 190 -22.21 -5.71 10.38
C LEU A 190 -21.14 -4.68 10.05
N ALA A 191 -20.74 -3.88 11.03
CA ALA A 191 -19.66 -2.90 10.87
C ALA A 191 -18.32 -3.55 10.48
N HIS A 192 -18.10 -4.81 10.82
CA HIS A 192 -16.90 -5.55 10.40
C HIS A 192 -16.91 -5.91 8.91
N PHE A 193 -18.07 -5.97 8.27
CA PHE A 193 -18.18 -6.07 6.81
C PHE A 193 -18.00 -4.73 6.07
N GLU A 194 -17.88 -3.64 6.80
CA GLU A 194 -17.57 -2.30 6.30
C GLU A 194 -16.07 -1.95 6.47
N THR A 195 -15.27 -2.88 6.98
CA THR A 195 -13.87 -2.65 7.35
C THR A 195 -12.97 -3.43 6.41
N PRO A 196 -11.99 -2.81 5.74
CA PRO A 196 -10.90 -3.51 5.09
C PRO A 196 -9.97 -4.14 6.14
N TYR A 197 -9.38 -5.30 5.83
CA TYR A 197 -8.44 -6.01 6.70
C TYR A 197 -7.15 -6.32 5.96
N VAL A 198 -6.00 -6.16 6.61
CA VAL A 198 -4.73 -6.67 6.12
C VAL A 198 -4.63 -8.16 6.48
N VAL A 199 -4.36 -9.00 5.49
CA VAL A 199 -4.42 -10.47 5.63
C VAL A 199 -3.35 -11.15 4.78
N MET A 200 -2.57 -12.03 5.38
CA MET A 200 -1.77 -12.99 4.62
C MET A 200 -2.66 -14.15 4.17
N PHE A 201 -3.04 -14.17 2.89
CA PHE A 201 -3.95 -15.19 2.36
C PHE A 201 -3.31 -16.58 2.31
N GLN A 202 -3.98 -17.56 2.88
CA GLN A 202 -3.67 -18.99 2.74
C GLN A 202 -4.89 -19.78 2.26
N SER A 203 -6.05 -19.59 2.90
CA SER A 203 -7.30 -20.28 2.58
C SER A 203 -8.19 -19.43 1.67
N ALA A 204 -7.62 -18.82 0.67
CA ALA A 204 -8.31 -18.01 -0.33
C ALA A 204 -7.95 -18.45 -1.76
N SER A 205 -8.92 -18.40 -2.66
CA SER A 205 -8.74 -18.66 -4.08
C SER A 205 -9.17 -17.47 -4.90
N GLU A 206 -8.33 -17.01 -5.82
CA GLU A 206 -8.70 -15.99 -6.79
C GLU A 206 -9.70 -16.56 -7.81
N LEU A 207 -10.81 -15.87 -7.99
CA LEU A 207 -11.83 -16.22 -9.01
C LEU A 207 -11.47 -15.62 -10.37
N ALA A 208 -10.64 -14.60 -10.39
CA ALA A 208 -10.06 -14.01 -11.59
C ALA A 208 -8.73 -13.30 -11.22
N LYS A 209 -7.87 -13.12 -12.21
CA LYS A 209 -6.58 -12.42 -12.06
C LYS A 209 -6.76 -10.98 -11.60
N PRO A 210 -5.84 -10.44 -10.78
CA PRO A 210 -5.88 -9.05 -10.37
C PRO A 210 -5.90 -8.07 -11.56
N CYS A 211 -6.71 -7.02 -11.43
CA CYS A 211 -6.80 -5.93 -12.39
C CYS A 211 -6.58 -4.59 -11.72
N GLN A 212 -5.96 -3.66 -12.43
CA GLN A 212 -5.71 -2.30 -11.96
C GLN A 212 -7.02 -1.57 -11.64
N VAL A 213 -7.02 -0.83 -10.53
CA VAL A 213 -8.10 0.04 -10.09
C VAL A 213 -7.76 1.50 -10.36
N TRP A 214 -6.63 1.99 -9.80
CA TRP A 214 -6.12 3.34 -10.01
C TRP A 214 -4.61 3.41 -9.78
N ARG A 215 -4.07 4.57 -10.12
CA ARG A 215 -2.66 4.88 -9.96
C ARG A 215 -2.50 6.28 -9.39
N PHE A 216 -1.46 6.48 -8.61
CA PHE A 216 -0.95 7.76 -8.18
C PHE A 216 0.47 7.96 -8.71
N ASP A 217 0.74 9.16 -9.22
CA ASP A 217 2.05 9.56 -9.74
C ASP A 217 2.60 10.73 -8.91
N HIS A 218 3.89 10.72 -8.64
CA HIS A 218 4.57 11.74 -7.83
C HIS A 218 5.86 12.24 -8.50
N PRO A 219 6.11 13.58 -8.46
CA PRO A 219 5.21 14.62 -7.96
C PRO A 219 3.95 14.74 -8.83
N ASN A 220 2.82 15.06 -8.19
CA ASN A 220 1.55 15.22 -8.89
C ASN A 220 1.43 16.65 -9.44
N GLY A 221 1.51 16.79 -10.78
CA GLY A 221 1.39 18.09 -11.47
C GLY A 221 -0.03 18.65 -11.56
N ASN A 222 -1.06 17.89 -11.15
CA ASN A 222 -2.47 18.26 -11.29
C ASN A 222 -3.11 18.76 -10.00
N ILE A 223 -2.31 19.26 -9.05
CA ILE A 223 -2.79 19.77 -7.77
C ILE A 223 -2.98 21.28 -7.83
N SER A 224 -4.15 21.73 -7.36
CA SER A 224 -4.36 23.15 -7.09
C SER A 224 -3.74 23.48 -5.73
N VAL A 225 -2.80 24.42 -5.70
CA VAL A 225 -2.09 24.84 -4.50
C VAL A 225 -2.35 26.29 -4.14
N ASP A 226 -2.21 26.63 -2.86
CA ASP A 226 -2.23 27.99 -2.35
C ASP A 226 -0.91 28.74 -2.66
N GLU A 227 -0.80 29.99 -2.22
CA GLU A 227 0.40 30.83 -2.38
C GLU A 227 1.66 30.26 -1.71
N ASN A 228 1.50 29.36 -0.75
CA ASN A 228 2.57 28.67 -0.03
C ASN A 228 2.93 27.31 -0.64
N GLY A 229 2.22 26.89 -1.70
CA GLY A 229 2.38 25.59 -2.34
C GLY A 229 1.71 24.43 -1.63
N ASN A 230 0.78 24.69 -0.69
CA ASN A 230 0.01 23.64 -0.04
C ASN A 230 -1.22 23.30 -0.88
N PRO A 231 -1.64 22.01 -0.94
CA PRO A 231 -2.90 21.64 -1.57
C PRO A 231 -4.09 22.39 -0.97
N ILE A 232 -4.94 23.00 -1.81
CA ILE A 232 -6.13 23.75 -1.35
C ILE A 232 -7.18 22.81 -0.75
N ASN A 233 -7.28 21.59 -1.28
CA ASN A 233 -8.19 20.55 -0.81
C ASN A 233 -7.65 19.18 -1.22
N ASN A 234 -8.37 18.10 -0.85
CA ASN A 234 -8.00 16.71 -1.14
C ASN A 234 -8.87 16.06 -2.23
N TYR A 235 -9.71 16.80 -2.94
CA TYR A 235 -10.63 16.21 -3.93
C TYR A 235 -9.92 15.60 -5.13
N HIS A 236 -8.73 16.10 -5.48
CA HIS A 236 -7.90 15.55 -6.55
C HIS A 236 -7.41 14.12 -6.26
N ASN A 237 -7.48 13.65 -5.02
CA ASN A 237 -7.17 12.29 -4.58
C ASN A 237 -8.39 11.36 -4.54
N THR A 238 -9.59 11.86 -4.85
CA THR A 238 -10.78 11.03 -5.06
C THR A 238 -10.58 10.16 -6.30
N ARG A 239 -10.96 8.87 -6.21
CA ARG A 239 -10.91 7.92 -7.32
C ARG A 239 -12.23 7.16 -7.42
N TYR A 240 -12.57 6.80 -8.63
CA TYR A 240 -13.61 5.81 -8.95
C TYR A 240 -13.10 4.91 -10.05
N SER A 241 -13.35 3.64 -9.91
CA SER A 241 -13.08 2.67 -10.96
C SER A 241 -14.20 1.64 -11.03
N LYS A 242 -14.56 1.26 -12.25
CA LYS A 242 -15.38 0.09 -12.53
C LYS A 242 -14.49 -0.93 -13.22
N VAL A 243 -14.21 -2.03 -12.54
CA VAL A 243 -13.38 -3.12 -13.07
C VAL A 243 -14.28 -4.31 -13.41
N THR A 244 -14.13 -4.83 -14.61
CA THR A 244 -14.91 -5.97 -15.11
C THR A 244 -14.08 -7.23 -15.12
N PHE A 245 -14.55 -8.28 -14.46
CA PHE A 245 -13.95 -9.61 -14.44
C PHE A 245 -14.84 -10.61 -15.19
N ASN A 246 -14.20 -11.54 -15.90
CA ASN A 246 -14.86 -12.69 -16.50
C ASN A 246 -14.54 -13.93 -15.65
N ILE A 247 -15.54 -14.43 -14.93
CA ILE A 247 -15.40 -15.59 -14.03
C ILE A 247 -15.47 -16.86 -14.89
N ARG A 248 -14.34 -17.53 -15.04
CA ARG A 248 -14.23 -18.72 -15.90
C ARG A 248 -14.79 -19.97 -15.23
N GLU A 249 -14.52 -20.13 -13.95
CA GLU A 249 -14.95 -21.28 -13.15
C GLU A 249 -15.94 -20.81 -12.08
N SER A 250 -16.97 -21.61 -11.83
CA SER A 250 -17.96 -21.26 -10.81
C SER A 250 -17.35 -21.24 -9.42
N GLY A 251 -17.77 -20.29 -8.59
CA GLY A 251 -17.29 -20.15 -7.24
C GLY A 251 -18.19 -19.28 -6.38
N ILE A 252 -17.86 -19.16 -5.10
CA ILE A 252 -18.55 -18.27 -4.18
C ILE A 252 -17.66 -17.06 -3.94
N LEU A 253 -18.15 -15.90 -4.29
CA LEU A 253 -17.47 -14.62 -4.01
C LEU A 253 -17.72 -14.25 -2.55
N HIS A 254 -16.66 -14.17 -1.75
CA HIS A 254 -16.70 -13.78 -0.34
C HIS A 254 -16.20 -12.36 -0.10
N GLY A 255 -15.43 -11.82 -1.04
CA GLY A 255 -14.86 -10.49 -0.95
C GLY A 255 -13.89 -10.20 -2.07
N ILE A 256 -13.15 -9.12 -1.90
CA ILE A 256 -12.19 -8.60 -2.87
C ILE A 256 -10.81 -8.55 -2.19
N ALA A 257 -9.80 -9.12 -2.82
CA ALA A 257 -8.41 -8.93 -2.44
C ALA A 257 -7.86 -7.68 -3.11
N GLY A 258 -7.04 -6.92 -2.39
CA GLY A 258 -6.33 -5.76 -2.91
C GLY A 258 -4.83 -5.94 -2.77
N TYR A 259 -4.10 -5.40 -3.75
CA TYR A 259 -2.65 -5.45 -3.86
C TYR A 259 -2.12 -4.12 -4.36
N PHE A 260 -0.81 -3.90 -4.27
CA PHE A 260 -0.18 -2.78 -4.94
C PHE A 260 1.11 -3.18 -5.66
N GLU A 261 1.47 -2.35 -6.62
CA GLU A 261 2.77 -2.32 -7.28
C GLU A 261 3.26 -0.88 -7.31
N SER A 262 4.49 -0.63 -6.90
CA SER A 262 5.10 0.70 -6.86
C SER A 262 6.32 0.75 -7.75
N ILE A 263 6.40 1.75 -8.61
CA ILE A 263 7.62 2.14 -9.32
C ILE A 263 8.38 3.09 -8.39
N LEU A 264 9.48 2.63 -7.82
CA LEU A 264 10.34 3.47 -7.01
C LEU A 264 11.08 4.48 -7.88
N TYR A 265 11.81 4.00 -8.87
CA TYR A 265 12.50 4.83 -9.86
C TYR A 265 12.79 4.02 -11.13
N LYS A 266 12.41 4.54 -12.31
CA LYS A 266 12.57 3.90 -13.63
C LYS A 266 12.01 2.46 -13.63
N ASP A 267 12.87 1.47 -13.78
CA ASP A 267 12.55 0.03 -13.82
C ASP A 267 12.62 -0.67 -12.46
N ILE A 268 12.90 0.07 -11.40
CA ILE A 268 12.96 -0.50 -10.04
C ILE A 268 11.57 -0.51 -9.43
N ILE A 269 11.03 -1.71 -9.27
CA ILE A 269 9.67 -1.97 -8.83
C ILE A 269 9.69 -2.65 -7.46
N LEU A 270 8.73 -2.28 -6.62
CA LEU A 270 8.41 -2.90 -5.35
C LEU A 270 6.94 -3.31 -5.39
N SER A 271 6.63 -4.60 -5.15
CA SER A 271 5.31 -5.13 -5.44
C SER A 271 4.89 -6.25 -4.49
N ILE A 272 3.59 -6.26 -4.11
CA ILE A 272 2.89 -7.41 -3.52
C ILE A 272 1.84 -8.00 -4.48
N HIS A 273 1.80 -7.56 -5.74
CA HIS A 273 0.95 -8.17 -6.75
C HIS A 273 1.37 -9.63 -6.98
N PRO A 274 0.45 -10.62 -7.02
CA PRO A 274 0.81 -12.04 -7.09
C PRO A 274 1.75 -12.43 -8.24
N ASP A 275 1.57 -11.80 -9.41
CA ASP A 275 2.38 -12.12 -10.59
C ASP A 275 3.77 -11.40 -10.60
N THR A 276 3.97 -10.35 -9.77
CA THR A 276 5.20 -9.53 -9.73
C THR A 276 5.73 -9.30 -8.32
N HIS A 277 5.35 -10.15 -7.36
CA HIS A 277 5.75 -10.01 -5.96
C HIS A 277 7.27 -9.91 -5.82
N SER A 278 7.74 -8.91 -5.08
CA SER A 278 9.17 -8.75 -4.79
C SER A 278 9.65 -9.92 -3.96
N VAL A 279 10.67 -10.63 -4.48
CA VAL A 279 11.17 -11.87 -3.88
C VAL A 279 11.69 -11.62 -2.47
N ASP A 280 11.33 -12.49 -1.53
CA ASP A 280 11.70 -12.42 -0.10
C ASP A 280 11.24 -11.17 0.66
N MET A 281 10.36 -10.36 0.09
CA MET A 281 9.74 -9.23 0.76
C MET A 281 8.56 -9.69 1.63
N PHE A 282 8.45 -9.15 2.85
CA PHE A 282 7.37 -9.50 3.79
C PHE A 282 6.75 -8.29 4.53
N SER A 283 7.14 -7.07 4.17
CA SER A 283 6.65 -5.84 4.85
C SER A 283 5.17 -5.59 4.69
N TRP A 284 4.55 -6.11 3.64
CA TRP A 284 3.12 -5.93 3.38
C TRP A 284 2.43 -7.23 3.05
N PHE A 285 1.27 -7.45 3.67
CA PHE A 285 0.32 -8.46 3.25
C PHE A 285 -0.78 -7.81 2.41
N PRO A 286 -1.52 -8.58 1.58
CA PRO A 286 -2.68 -8.07 0.85
C PRO A 286 -3.75 -7.46 1.77
N ILE A 287 -4.67 -6.68 1.17
CA ILE A 287 -5.84 -6.17 1.88
C ILE A 287 -7.10 -6.92 1.42
N PHE A 288 -8.01 -7.20 2.35
CA PHE A 288 -9.28 -7.89 2.13
C PHE A 288 -10.44 -6.94 2.35
N PHE A 289 -11.31 -6.80 1.35
CA PHE A 289 -12.57 -6.08 1.41
C PHE A 289 -13.71 -7.08 1.43
N PRO A 290 -14.35 -7.34 2.60
CA PRO A 290 -15.37 -8.37 2.73
C PRO A 290 -16.68 -7.98 2.06
N LEU A 291 -17.48 -8.98 1.66
CA LEU A 291 -18.89 -8.80 1.29
C LEU A 291 -19.79 -9.23 2.45
N ARG A 292 -20.84 -8.46 2.71
CA ARG A 292 -21.85 -8.80 3.74
C ARG A 292 -22.56 -10.13 3.44
N ILE A 293 -22.80 -10.41 2.17
CA ILE A 293 -23.50 -11.61 1.69
C ILE A 293 -22.64 -12.24 0.61
N PRO A 294 -22.19 -13.50 0.79
CA PRO A 294 -21.50 -14.22 -0.26
C PRO A 294 -22.39 -14.43 -1.48
N ILE A 295 -21.81 -14.38 -2.66
CA ILE A 295 -22.55 -14.51 -3.92
C ILE A 295 -22.01 -15.70 -4.71
N TYR A 296 -22.89 -16.66 -5.05
CA TYR A 296 -22.51 -17.71 -5.98
C TYR A 296 -22.42 -17.15 -7.40
N LEU A 297 -21.29 -17.33 -8.03
CA LEU A 297 -20.99 -16.93 -9.40
C LEU A 297 -20.90 -18.19 -10.28
N PRO A 298 -21.85 -18.43 -11.19
CA PRO A 298 -21.72 -19.46 -12.21
C PRO A 298 -20.51 -19.20 -13.12
N SER A 299 -20.02 -20.24 -13.79
CA SER A 299 -19.03 -20.04 -14.86
C SER A 299 -19.56 -19.12 -15.97
N ASN A 300 -18.68 -18.35 -16.57
CA ASN A 300 -18.98 -17.31 -17.57
C ASN A 300 -19.78 -16.11 -17.02
N THR A 301 -19.82 -15.93 -15.70
CA THR A 301 -20.36 -14.70 -15.10
C THR A 301 -19.42 -13.53 -15.43
N LYS A 302 -20.02 -12.43 -15.89
CA LYS A 302 -19.40 -11.11 -15.92
C LYS A 302 -19.61 -10.46 -14.54
N LEU A 303 -18.54 -10.13 -13.85
CA LEU A 303 -18.57 -9.48 -12.56
C LEU A 303 -18.03 -8.06 -12.70
N ASP A 304 -18.87 -7.07 -12.55
CA ASP A 304 -18.47 -5.67 -12.45
C ASP A 304 -18.23 -5.33 -10.97
N ILE A 305 -17.05 -4.83 -10.63
CA ILE A 305 -16.72 -4.32 -9.30
C ILE A 305 -16.58 -2.81 -9.41
N ASN A 306 -17.41 -2.09 -8.65
CA ASN A 306 -17.33 -0.64 -8.51
C ASN A 306 -16.58 -0.34 -7.22
N PHE A 307 -15.55 0.50 -7.34
CA PHE A 307 -14.64 0.81 -6.24
C PHE A 307 -14.38 2.30 -6.17
N TRP A 308 -14.54 2.89 -5.00
CA TRP A 308 -14.32 4.32 -4.76
C TRP A 308 -13.27 4.52 -3.68
N ARG A 309 -12.39 5.49 -3.88
CA ARG A 309 -11.60 6.15 -2.87
C ARG A 309 -12.17 7.54 -2.69
N LEU A 310 -12.75 7.81 -1.56
CA LEU A 310 -13.41 9.06 -1.25
C LEU A 310 -12.60 9.86 -0.23
N THR A 311 -12.66 11.19 -0.34
CA THR A 311 -11.87 12.09 0.49
C THR A 311 -12.73 13.26 0.96
N ASN A 312 -12.42 13.77 2.15
CA ASN A 312 -12.86 15.09 2.60
C ASN A 312 -11.69 15.80 3.33
N SER A 313 -11.97 16.87 4.06
CA SER A 313 -10.95 17.63 4.78
C SER A 313 -10.36 16.91 6.00
N GLN A 314 -10.92 15.79 6.42
CA GLN A 314 -10.56 15.11 7.67
C GLN A 314 -10.14 13.66 7.45
N LYS A 315 -10.62 13.00 6.40
CA LYS A 315 -10.44 11.57 6.22
C LYS A 315 -10.49 11.11 4.78
N VAL A 316 -9.97 9.89 4.56
CA VAL A 316 -10.05 9.11 3.32
C VAL A 316 -10.68 7.77 3.64
N TRP A 317 -11.55 7.26 2.77
CA TRP A 317 -12.16 5.94 2.93
C TRP A 317 -12.44 5.29 1.59
N TYR A 318 -12.64 3.96 1.62
CA TYR A 318 -13.04 3.18 0.46
C TYR A 318 -14.50 2.76 0.57
N GLU A 319 -15.18 2.77 -0.57
CA GLU A 319 -16.49 2.13 -0.74
C GLU A 319 -16.39 1.12 -1.88
N TRP A 320 -17.13 0.03 -1.79
CA TRP A 320 -17.14 -1.01 -2.82
C TRP A 320 -18.49 -1.67 -2.95
N CYS A 321 -18.82 -2.08 -4.18
CA CYS A 321 -19.94 -2.98 -4.47
C CYS A 321 -19.63 -3.83 -5.70
N VAL A 322 -20.34 -4.93 -5.82
CA VAL A 322 -20.21 -5.89 -6.93
C VAL A 322 -21.54 -6.04 -7.65
N ASP A 323 -21.49 -6.19 -8.97
CA ASP A 323 -22.68 -6.36 -9.84
C ASP A 323 -22.43 -7.52 -10.81
N PRO A 324 -22.83 -8.75 -10.43
CA PRO A 324 -22.67 -9.92 -11.29
C PRO A 324 -23.81 -10.05 -12.30
N SER A 325 -23.45 -10.45 -13.51
CA SER A 325 -24.41 -10.74 -14.59
C SER A 325 -23.91 -11.92 -15.44
N ILE A 326 -24.85 -12.60 -16.11
CA ILE A 326 -24.54 -13.71 -17.01
C ILE A 326 -25.29 -13.55 -18.35
N GLN A 327 -24.61 -13.93 -19.43
CA GLN A 327 -25.23 -13.97 -20.74
C GLN A 327 -25.91 -15.32 -20.96
N LEU A 328 -27.22 -15.30 -21.14
CA LEU A 328 -28.04 -16.48 -21.47
C LEU A 328 -28.66 -16.31 -22.85
N GLY A 329 -27.99 -16.84 -23.87
CA GLY A 329 -28.40 -16.61 -25.27
C GLY A 329 -28.32 -15.11 -25.61
N PRO A 330 -29.39 -14.49 -26.13
CA PRO A 330 -29.41 -13.07 -26.47
C PRO A 330 -29.61 -12.15 -25.24
N GLU A 331 -29.98 -12.67 -24.09
CA GLU A 331 -30.34 -11.89 -22.90
C GLU A 331 -29.22 -11.85 -21.90
N THR A 332 -28.98 -10.68 -21.26
CA THR A 332 -28.12 -10.52 -20.10
C THR A 332 -28.98 -10.53 -18.85
N VAL A 333 -28.73 -11.49 -17.97
CA VAL A 333 -29.41 -11.62 -16.68
C VAL A 333 -28.49 -11.09 -15.58
N SER A 334 -28.92 -10.01 -14.93
CA SER A 334 -28.23 -9.49 -13.73
C SER A 334 -28.77 -10.22 -12.50
N PHE A 335 -27.84 -10.53 -11.58
CA PHE A 335 -28.21 -11.03 -10.24
C PHE A 335 -28.55 -9.88 -9.27
N GLY A 336 -28.42 -8.64 -9.73
CA GLY A 336 -28.53 -7.41 -8.94
C GLY A 336 -27.21 -7.06 -8.22
N PRO A 337 -26.98 -5.76 -8.02
CA PRO A 337 -25.79 -5.32 -7.32
C PRO A 337 -25.85 -5.68 -5.84
N SER A 338 -24.69 -5.91 -5.23
CA SER A 338 -24.58 -5.97 -3.77
C SER A 338 -24.92 -4.59 -3.17
N ALA A 339 -25.14 -4.55 -1.85
CA ALA A 339 -25.12 -3.27 -1.15
C ALA A 339 -23.76 -2.58 -1.36
N ILE A 340 -23.74 -1.25 -1.34
CA ILE A 340 -22.49 -0.50 -1.23
C ILE A 340 -21.99 -0.66 0.20
N HIS A 341 -20.73 -1.04 0.33
CA HIS A 341 -20.06 -1.22 1.61
C HIS A 341 -19.37 0.07 2.04
N ASN A 342 -19.31 0.29 3.35
CA ASN A 342 -18.59 1.39 4.00
C ASN A 342 -19.09 2.82 3.66
N VAL A 343 -20.37 2.98 3.33
CA VAL A 343 -20.97 4.31 3.03
C VAL A 343 -20.86 5.33 4.16
N LEU A 344 -20.65 4.90 5.40
CA LEU A 344 -20.39 5.79 6.54
C LEU A 344 -18.92 6.14 6.72
N GLY A 345 -18.05 5.55 5.90
CA GLY A 345 -16.64 5.87 5.82
C GLY A 345 -15.88 5.51 7.10
N ARG A 346 -15.69 4.24 7.40
CA ARG A 346 -14.58 3.79 8.26
C ARG A 346 -13.28 4.01 7.49
N SER A 347 -12.29 4.66 8.10
CA SER A 347 -11.37 5.45 7.29
C SER A 347 -10.04 5.70 7.97
N SER A 348 -9.11 6.19 7.17
CA SER A 348 -7.85 6.77 7.64
C SER A 348 -8.02 8.30 7.80
N TRP A 349 -7.62 8.82 8.96
CA TRP A 349 -7.70 10.25 9.26
C TRP A 349 -6.46 10.99 8.74
N ILE A 350 -6.71 12.17 8.17
CA ILE A 350 -5.67 13.03 7.58
C ILE A 350 -4.95 13.85 8.65
#